data_782b2abbd68e41c3526cabb4e90f751a
#
_entry.id   782b2abbd68e41c3526cabb4e90f751a
#
_cell.length_a   1.000
_cell.length_b   1.000
_cell.length_c   1.000
_cell.angle_alpha   90.00
_cell.angle_beta   90.00
_cell.angle_gamma   90.00
#
_symmetry.space_group_name_H-M   'P 1'
#
loop_
_entity.id
_entity.type
_entity.pdbx_description
1 polymer ?
#
loop_
_entity_poly.entity_id
_entity_poly.type
_entity_poly.pdbx_seq_one_letter_code
_entity_poly.pdbx_strand_id
1 'polypeptide(L)' 'MSDTIEPGIYEHFKGSRYEVIGVGTHTETGEALVFYRTLYGDYSFWVRPLAMFAEHVDRDGYAGPRFRRIA' A
#
# COMPACT_ATOMS: atom_id res chain seq x y z
N MET A 1 16.89 -8.69 3.61
CA MET A 1 16.36 -7.43 3.30
C MET A 1 14.87 -7.40 3.46
N SER A 2 14.38 -6.49 4.12
CA SER A 2 12.98 -6.51 4.44
C SER A 2 12.19 -5.71 3.41
N ASP A 3 10.96 -6.13 3.20
CA ASP A 3 10.02 -5.41 2.36
C ASP A 3 9.15 -4.54 3.24
N THR A 4 9.78 -3.82 4.13
CA THR A 4 9.07 -2.99 5.09
C THR A 4 8.43 -1.81 4.37
N ILE A 5 7.16 -1.60 4.65
CA ILE A 5 6.43 -0.43 4.19
C ILE A 5 6.34 0.53 5.37
N GLU A 6 6.83 1.75 5.21
CA GLU A 6 6.84 2.71 6.29
C GLU A 6 5.56 3.52 6.28
N PRO A 7 5.08 3.97 7.45
CA PRO A 7 3.92 4.87 7.49
C PRO A 7 4.19 6.14 6.70
N GLY A 8 3.16 6.71 6.13
CA GLY A 8 3.29 7.93 5.37
C GLY A 8 2.24 8.00 4.28
N ILE A 9 2.40 8.96 3.39
CA ILE A 9 1.47 9.17 2.29
C ILE A 9 2.03 8.49 1.05
N TYR A 10 1.19 7.68 0.41
CA TYR A 10 1.55 6.94 -0.79
C TYR A 10 0.62 7.31 -1.92
N GLU A 11 1.15 7.29 -3.13
CA GLU A 11 0.35 7.54 -4.32
C GLU A 11 0.33 6.27 -5.16
N HIS A 12 -0.89 5.84 -5.51
CA HIS A 12 -1.09 4.73 -6.42
C HIS A 12 -0.70 5.16 -7.83
N PHE A 13 -0.20 4.24 -8.64
CA PHE A 13 0.26 4.60 -9.98
C PHE A 13 -0.86 5.20 -10.84
N LYS A 14 -2.11 5.01 -10.46
CA LYS A 14 -3.25 5.63 -11.16
C LYS A 14 -3.63 6.98 -10.56
N GLY A 15 -2.89 7.47 -9.58
CA GLY A 15 -3.05 8.83 -9.08
C GLY A 15 -3.73 8.98 -7.74
N SER A 16 -4.44 7.98 -7.26
CA SER A 16 -5.11 8.07 -5.96
C SER A 16 -4.10 8.04 -4.83
N ARG A 17 -4.40 8.74 -3.74
CA ARG A 17 -3.48 8.83 -2.60
C ARG A 17 -4.06 8.15 -1.38
N TYR A 18 -3.17 7.64 -0.55
CA TYR A 18 -3.51 6.84 0.62
C TYR A 18 -2.54 7.16 1.74
N GLU A 19 -3.02 7.05 2.98
CA GLU A 19 -2.16 7.16 4.14
C GLU A 19 -1.93 5.75 4.70
N VAL A 20 -0.66 5.32 4.75
CA VAL A 20 -0.32 4.04 5.35
C VAL A 20 -0.17 4.27 6.86
N ILE A 21 -0.92 3.48 7.64
CA ILE A 21 -0.90 3.55 9.09
C ILE A 21 0.21 2.66 9.64
N GLY A 22 0.37 1.48 9.06
CA GLY A 22 1.39 0.55 9.52
C GLY A 22 1.18 -0.83 8.91
N VAL A 23 1.98 -1.76 9.40
CA VAL A 23 1.93 -3.15 8.94
C VAL A 23 1.63 -4.03 10.14
N GLY A 24 0.67 -4.92 9.97
CA GLY A 24 0.30 -5.86 11.00
C GLY A 24 0.38 -7.29 10.49
N THR A 25 -0.05 -8.23 11.33
CA THR A 25 0.01 -9.64 11.00
C THR A 25 -1.39 -10.23 11.04
N HIS A 26 -1.75 -10.96 9.99
CA HIS A 26 -3.02 -11.69 9.98
C HIS A 26 -2.96 -12.77 11.07
N THR A 27 -3.93 -12.76 11.96
CA THR A 27 -3.86 -13.62 13.16
C THR A 27 -3.92 -15.11 12.83
N GLU A 28 -4.52 -15.47 11.70
CA GLU A 28 -4.71 -16.89 11.37
C GLU A 28 -3.68 -17.41 10.39
N THR A 29 -3.24 -16.58 9.47
CA THR A 29 -2.30 -17.03 8.43
C THR A 29 -0.87 -16.61 8.69
N GLY A 30 -0.67 -15.61 9.55
CA GLY A 30 0.66 -15.04 9.76
C GLY A 30 1.10 -14.11 8.65
N GLU A 31 0.22 -13.82 7.72
CA GLU A 31 0.56 -12.99 6.58
C GLU A 31 0.70 -11.52 7.01
N ALA A 32 1.71 -10.84 6.46
CA ALA A 32 1.88 -9.41 6.72
C ALA A 32 0.85 -8.62 5.92
N LEU A 33 0.20 -7.67 6.60
CA LEU A 33 -0.86 -6.86 6.00
C LEU A 33 -0.55 -5.39 6.18
N VAL A 34 -0.77 -4.60 5.13
CA VAL A 34 -0.61 -3.16 5.19
C VAL A 34 -1.96 -2.54 5.52
N PHE A 35 -1.98 -1.71 6.56
CA PHE A 35 -3.17 -0.98 6.99
C PHE A 35 -3.06 0.44 6.45
N TYR A 36 -4.05 0.86 5.68
CA TYR A 36 -4.02 2.18 5.08
C TYR A 36 -5.44 2.70 4.93
N ARG A 37 -5.54 4.00 4.66
CA ARG A 37 -6.85 4.59 4.40
C ARG A 37 -6.79 5.44 3.15
N THR A 38 -7.95 5.58 2.52
CA THR A 38 -8.06 6.41 1.34
C THR A 38 -8.00 7.88 1.75
N LEU A 39 -7.39 8.70 0.90
CA LEU A 39 -7.40 10.15 1.08
C LEU A 39 -8.34 10.76 0.05
N TYR A 40 -9.46 10.07 -0.17
CA TYR A 40 -10.52 10.53 -1.05
C TYR A 40 -11.80 9.79 -0.64
N GLY A 41 -12.92 10.25 -1.17
CA GLY A 41 -14.20 9.60 -0.89
C GLY A 41 -14.52 9.65 0.59
N ASP A 42 -14.77 8.51 1.20
CA ASP A 42 -15.20 8.43 2.59
C ASP A 42 -14.03 8.24 3.56
N TYR A 43 -12.80 8.27 3.08
CA TYR A 43 -11.60 8.14 3.93
C TYR A 43 -11.62 6.87 4.77
N SER A 44 -12.11 5.76 4.18
CA SER A 44 -12.25 4.51 4.91
C SER A 44 -10.91 3.79 5.03
N PHE A 45 -10.85 2.88 6.01
CA PHE A 45 -9.65 2.07 6.23
C PHE A 45 -9.72 0.80 5.41
N TRP A 46 -8.58 0.45 4.84
CA TRP A 46 -8.45 -0.73 3.99
C TRP A 46 -7.23 -1.52 4.43
N VAL A 47 -7.20 -2.79 4.05
CA VAL A 47 -6.10 -3.70 4.37
C VAL A 47 -5.74 -4.45 3.12
N ARG A 48 -4.44 -4.59 2.86
CA ARG A 48 -3.95 -5.31 1.68
C ARG A 48 -2.72 -6.11 2.07
N PRO A 49 -2.57 -7.34 1.57
CA PRO A 49 -1.33 -8.09 1.82
C PRO A 49 -0.10 -7.28 1.41
N LEU A 50 0.93 -7.34 2.27
CA LEU A 50 2.15 -6.58 2.03
C LEU A 50 2.74 -6.90 0.66
N ALA A 51 2.74 -8.18 0.28
CA ALA A 51 3.30 -8.59 -1.00
C ALA A 51 2.59 -7.90 -2.17
N MET A 52 1.28 -7.71 -2.05
CA MET A 52 0.51 -7.05 -3.10
C MET A 52 0.69 -5.54 -3.06
N PHE A 53 0.80 -4.98 -1.84
CA PHE A 53 1.00 -3.53 -1.71
C PHE A 53 2.35 -3.12 -2.30
N ALA A 54 3.37 -3.93 -2.09
CA ALA A 54 4.73 -3.64 -2.55
C ALA A 54 4.98 -4.13 -3.97
N GLU A 55 3.96 -4.62 -4.64
CA GLU A 55 4.09 -5.23 -5.95
C GLU A 55 4.52 -4.22 -7.00
N HIS A 56 5.38 -4.67 -7.90
CA HIS A 56 5.76 -3.91 -9.08
C HIS A 56 4.73 -4.14 -10.17
N VAL A 57 4.32 -3.10 -10.88
CA VAL A 57 3.38 -3.22 -11.97
C VAL A 57 4.03 -2.76 -13.26
N ASP A 58 3.56 -3.34 -14.36
CA ASP A 58 4.06 -2.99 -15.69
C ASP A 58 2.89 -3.11 -16.64
N ARG A 59 2.19 -2.00 -16.83
CA ARG A 59 1.05 -1.97 -17.74
C ARG A 59 0.65 -0.53 -18.01
N ASP A 60 -0.09 -0.34 -19.09
CA ASP A 60 -0.63 0.97 -19.48
C ASP A 60 0.48 2.01 -19.62
N GLY A 61 1.66 1.57 -20.10
CA GLY A 61 2.76 2.48 -20.30
C GLY A 61 3.50 2.86 -19.03
N TYR A 62 3.18 2.22 -17.90
CA TYR A 62 3.84 2.48 -16.64
C TYR A 62 4.56 1.23 -16.17
N ALA A 63 5.79 1.41 -15.68
CA ALA A 63 6.57 0.34 -15.06
C ALA A 63 7.16 0.90 -13.77
N GLY A 64 6.78 0.32 -12.64
CA GLY A 64 7.27 0.79 -11.35
C GLY A 64 6.42 0.23 -10.21
N PRO A 65 6.62 0.74 -8.98
CA PRO A 65 5.85 0.25 -7.84
C PRO A 65 4.38 0.62 -7.97
N ARG A 66 3.52 -0.26 -7.48
CA ARG A 66 2.08 0.00 -7.46
C ARG A 66 1.76 1.24 -6.61
N PHE A 67 2.45 1.38 -5.48
CA PHE A 67 2.31 2.52 -4.58
C PHE A 67 3.68 3.13 -4.33
N ARG A 68 3.77 4.45 -4.34
CA ARG A 68 5.03 5.16 -4.14
C ARG A 68 4.85 6.17 -3.02
N ARG A 69 5.75 6.11 -2.03
CA ARG A 69 5.69 7.05 -0.92
C ARG A 69 6.05 8.44 -1.40
N ILE A 70 5.23 9.43 -1.03
CA ILE A 70 5.45 10.82 -1.44
C ILE A 70 5.59 11.78 -0.25
N ALA A 71 5.28 11.32 0.96
CA ALA A 71 5.47 12.19 2.12
C ALA A 71 5.60 11.40 3.42
#